data_0809d67dda77a34fd58bd689d6343bc4
#
_entry.id   0809d67dda77a34fd58bd689d6343bc4
#
_cell.length_a   1.000
_cell.length_b   1.000
_cell.length_c   1.000
_cell.angle_alpha   90.00
_cell.angle_beta   90.00
_cell.angle_gamma   90.00
#
_symmetry.space_group_name_H-M   'P 1'
#
loop_
_entity.id
_entity.type
_entity.pdbx_description
1 polymer ?
#
loop_
_entity_poly.entity_id
_entity_poly.type
_entity_poly.pdbx_seq_one_letter_code
_entity_poly.pdbx_strand_id
1 'polypeptide(L)'
;MSSHNILGHLGEDFACSFLLRQDYHILARNWRCYPYELDIVADDWGELVFVEVKTRTSDEWSDPAAAVDRHKREYLSLAARAYMRQQQVGDVPFRFDIIALVGSAPPFEIVHYKNAFPLELPQHFHPKNPADELFF
;
A
#
# COMPACT_ATOMS: atom_id res chain seq x y z
N MET A 1 -19.00 -8.21 12.15
CA MET A 1 -18.17 -7.85 11.00
C MET A 1 -18.84 -8.34 9.72
N SER A 2 -18.90 -7.52 8.69
CA SER A 2 -19.49 -7.94 7.43
C SER A 2 -18.58 -8.96 6.72
N SER A 3 -19.14 -9.77 5.83
CA SER A 3 -18.36 -10.74 5.04
C SER A 3 -17.29 -10.05 4.20
N HIS A 4 -17.54 -8.82 3.75
CA HIS A 4 -16.58 -8.02 3.01
C HIS A 4 -15.32 -7.71 3.85
N ASN A 5 -15.51 -7.35 5.13
CA ASN A 5 -14.39 -7.10 6.03
C ASN A 5 -13.61 -8.36 6.34
N ILE A 6 -14.29 -9.49 6.49
CA ILE A 6 -13.63 -10.78 6.73
C ILE A 6 -12.76 -11.16 5.54
N LEU A 7 -13.27 -11.03 4.32
CA LEU A 7 -12.50 -11.32 3.11
C LEU A 7 -11.29 -10.40 2.99
N GLY A 8 -11.46 -9.12 3.29
CA GLY A 8 -10.35 -8.16 3.29
C GLY A 8 -9.24 -8.54 4.26
N HIS A 9 -9.60 -8.94 5.48
CA HIS A 9 -8.61 -9.38 6.48
C HIS A 9 -7.89 -10.65 6.05
N LEU A 10 -8.61 -11.63 5.50
CA LEU A 10 -8.00 -12.85 4.99
C LEU A 10 -7.03 -12.56 3.85
N GLY A 11 -7.39 -11.62 2.97
CA GLY A 11 -6.52 -11.19 1.88
C GLY A 11 -5.26 -10.51 2.38
N GLU A 12 -5.36 -9.62 3.36
CA GLU A 12 -4.20 -8.95 3.94
C GLU A 12 -3.27 -9.95 4.62
N ASP A 13 -3.82 -10.92 5.36
CA ASP A 13 -3.02 -11.98 5.98
C ASP A 13 -2.27 -12.79 4.91
N PHE A 14 -2.96 -13.14 3.83
CA PHE A 14 -2.37 -13.90 2.73
C PHE A 14 -1.27 -13.10 2.04
N ALA A 15 -1.49 -11.79 1.82
CA ALA A 15 -0.49 -10.91 1.21
C ALA A 15 0.75 -10.80 2.09
N CYS A 16 0.58 -10.65 3.40
CA CYS A 16 1.71 -10.61 4.33
C CYS A 16 2.53 -11.89 4.29
N SER A 17 1.87 -13.05 4.31
CA SER A 17 2.55 -14.34 4.23
C SER A 17 3.33 -14.47 2.91
N PHE A 18 2.73 -14.01 1.82
CA PHE A 18 3.39 -14.01 0.51
C PHE A 18 4.65 -13.15 0.53
N LEU A 19 4.56 -11.92 1.06
CA LEU A 19 5.70 -11.00 1.12
C LEU A 19 6.82 -11.55 2.00
N LEU A 20 6.49 -12.17 3.14
CA LEU A 20 7.47 -12.79 4.00
C LEU A 20 8.22 -13.92 3.28
N ARG A 21 7.53 -14.71 2.47
CA ARG A 21 8.17 -15.77 1.68
C ARG A 21 9.04 -15.21 0.54
N GLN A 22 8.82 -13.95 0.15
CA GLN A 22 9.64 -13.25 -0.84
C GLN A 22 10.77 -12.45 -0.17
N ASP A 23 11.04 -12.71 1.11
CA ASP A 23 12.10 -12.09 1.89
C ASP A 23 11.90 -10.60 2.19
N TYR A 24 10.66 -10.14 2.17
CA TYR A 24 10.33 -8.79 2.64
C TYR A 24 10.25 -8.80 4.17
N HIS A 25 10.62 -7.69 4.79
CA HIS A 25 10.33 -7.46 6.20
C HIS A 25 9.06 -6.64 6.30
N ILE A 26 8.11 -7.08 7.11
CA ILE A 26 6.87 -6.33 7.33
C ILE A 26 7.11 -5.34 8.46
N LEU A 27 6.98 -4.05 8.16
CA LEU A 27 7.21 -2.98 9.12
C LEU A 27 5.93 -2.55 9.82
N ALA A 28 4.81 -2.58 9.12
CA ALA A 28 3.51 -2.23 9.68
C ALA A 28 2.39 -2.88 8.89
N ARG A 29 1.28 -3.15 9.58
CA ARG A 29 0.03 -3.63 8.98
C ARG A 29 -1.09 -2.74 9.47
N ASN A 30 -2.02 -2.39 8.57
CA ASN A 30 -3.16 -1.55 8.92
C ASN A 30 -2.74 -0.30 9.70
N TRP A 31 -1.69 0.34 9.20
CA TRP A 31 -1.18 1.56 9.82
C TRP A 31 -2.18 2.69 9.64
N ARG A 32 -2.44 3.42 10.70
CA ARG A 32 -3.41 4.52 10.70
C ARG A 32 -2.81 5.77 11.33
N CYS A 33 -3.04 6.87 10.63
CA CYS A 33 -2.79 8.21 11.14
C CYS A 33 -3.86 9.10 10.50
N TYR A 34 -4.98 9.26 11.18
CA TYR A 34 -6.16 9.89 10.60
C TYR A 34 -5.81 11.15 9.78
N PRO A 35 -6.31 11.30 8.55
CA PRO A 35 -7.31 10.43 7.89
C PRO A 35 -6.71 9.30 7.04
N TYR A 36 -5.44 8.97 7.22
CA TYR A 36 -4.70 8.06 6.35
C TYR A 36 -4.65 6.63 6.91
N GLU A 37 -4.69 5.67 5.99
CA GLU A 37 -4.48 4.25 6.28
C GLU A 37 -3.59 3.65 5.21
N LEU A 38 -2.72 2.72 5.64
CA LEU A 38 -1.88 1.93 4.75
C LEU A 38 -2.08 0.45 5.10
N ASP A 39 -2.35 -0.38 4.09
CA ASP A 39 -2.59 -1.80 4.30
C ASP A 39 -1.35 -2.50 4.85
N ILE A 40 -0.23 -2.37 4.14
CA ILE A 40 1.05 -2.97 4.52
C ILE A 40 2.17 -1.98 4.20
N VAL A 41 3.10 -1.85 5.12
CA VAL A 41 4.38 -1.18 4.89
C VAL A 41 5.48 -2.22 5.07
N ALA A 42 6.34 -2.37 4.09
CA ALA A 42 7.37 -3.39 4.09
C ALA A 42 8.72 -2.80 3.72
N ASP A 43 9.78 -3.54 4.03
CA ASP A 43 11.14 -3.25 3.61
C ASP A 43 11.60 -4.33 2.64
N ASP A 44 12.07 -3.92 1.48
CA ASP A 44 12.63 -4.77 0.45
C ASP A 44 14.09 -4.38 0.23
N TRP A 45 14.97 -4.96 1.06
CA TRP A 45 16.41 -4.72 1.00
C TRP A 45 16.80 -3.24 1.01
N GLY A 46 16.17 -2.48 1.92
CA GLY A 46 16.44 -1.06 2.12
C GLY A 46 15.52 -0.13 1.36
N GLU A 47 14.69 -0.66 0.48
CA GLU A 47 13.63 0.12 -0.17
C GLU A 47 12.33 -0.01 0.61
N LEU A 48 11.73 1.12 0.94
CA LEU A 48 10.46 1.16 1.66
C LEU A 48 9.32 0.93 0.66
N VAL A 49 8.44 -0.03 0.96
CA VAL A 49 7.38 -0.43 0.04
C VAL A 49 6.03 -0.24 0.70
N PHE A 50 5.18 0.59 0.08
CA PHE A 50 3.79 0.78 0.51
C PHE A 50 2.91 -0.09 -0.37
N VAL A 51 2.26 -1.08 0.23
CA VAL A 51 1.53 -2.12 -0.51
C VAL A 51 0.04 -1.94 -0.30
N GLU A 52 -0.69 -1.71 -1.40
CA GLU A 52 -2.16 -1.72 -1.41
C GLU A 52 -2.61 -3.12 -1.76
N VAL A 53 -3.48 -3.71 -0.94
CA VAL A 53 -4.01 -5.05 -1.15
C VAL A 53 -5.44 -4.94 -1.67
N LYS A 54 -5.71 -5.54 -2.82
CA LYS A 54 -7.04 -5.60 -3.42
C LYS A 54 -7.50 -7.05 -3.52
N THR A 55 -8.57 -7.37 -2.79
CA THR A 55 -9.13 -8.73 -2.78
C THR A 55 -10.51 -8.71 -3.45
N ARG A 56 -10.70 -9.60 -4.41
CA ARG A 56 -11.97 -9.76 -5.14
C ARG A 56 -12.37 -11.23 -5.18
N THR A 57 -13.66 -11.46 -5.22
CA THR A 57 -14.20 -12.84 -5.31
C THR A 57 -14.15 -13.38 -6.72
N SER A 58 -14.06 -12.52 -7.73
CA SER A 58 -13.99 -12.92 -9.13
C SER A 58 -12.91 -12.13 -9.85
N ASP A 59 -12.51 -12.59 -11.04
CA ASP A 59 -11.48 -11.98 -11.89
C ASP A 59 -12.07 -11.06 -12.96
N GLU A 60 -13.26 -10.52 -12.75
CA GLU A 60 -13.95 -9.67 -13.71
C GLU A 60 -13.30 -8.29 -13.91
N TRP A 61 -12.46 -7.86 -13.00
CA TRP A 61 -11.74 -6.60 -13.13
C TRP A 61 -10.50 -6.82 -13.99
N SER A 62 -10.41 -6.07 -15.06
CA SER A 62 -9.42 -6.29 -16.10
C SER A 62 -8.02 -5.79 -15.73
N ASP A 63 -7.90 -4.82 -14.81
CA ASP A 63 -6.64 -4.18 -14.49
C ASP A 63 -6.63 -3.69 -13.04
N PRO A 64 -5.84 -4.32 -12.15
CA PRO A 64 -5.72 -3.86 -10.77
C PRO A 64 -5.20 -2.43 -10.64
N ALA A 65 -4.34 -1.98 -11.57
CA ALA A 65 -3.87 -0.61 -11.56
C ALA A 65 -5.02 0.38 -11.80
N ALA A 66 -6.03 -0.01 -12.59
CA ALA A 66 -7.23 0.79 -12.80
C ALA A 66 -8.12 0.84 -11.55
N ALA A 67 -8.03 -0.16 -10.66
CA ALA A 67 -8.77 -0.15 -9.40
C ALA A 67 -8.17 0.84 -8.40
N VAL A 68 -6.93 1.29 -8.63
CA VAL A 68 -6.29 2.33 -7.82
C VAL A 68 -6.23 3.59 -8.69
N ASP A 69 -7.32 4.35 -8.68
CA ASP A 69 -7.46 5.56 -9.49
C ASP A 69 -6.57 6.70 -8.98
N ARG A 70 -6.57 7.82 -9.70
CA ARG A 70 -5.72 8.97 -9.34
C ARG A 70 -6.02 9.48 -7.93
N HIS A 71 -7.28 9.56 -7.56
CA HIS A 71 -7.67 10.02 -6.22
C HIS A 71 -7.09 9.12 -5.14
N LYS A 72 -7.15 7.80 -5.34
CA LYS A 72 -6.57 6.83 -4.41
C LYS A 72 -5.04 6.91 -4.40
N ARG A 73 -4.41 7.12 -5.56
CA ARG A 73 -2.95 7.27 -5.63
C ARG A 73 -2.47 8.52 -4.89
N GLU A 74 -3.19 9.62 -5.02
CA GLU A 74 -2.91 10.84 -4.25
C GLU A 74 -3.06 10.60 -2.75
N TYR A 75 -4.12 9.90 -2.35
CA TYR A 75 -4.35 9.53 -0.96
C TYR A 75 -3.21 8.67 -0.42
N LEU A 76 -2.81 7.64 -1.17
CA LEU A 76 -1.71 6.75 -0.76
C LEU A 76 -0.38 7.49 -0.71
N SER A 77 -0.15 8.43 -1.60
CA SER A 77 1.05 9.27 -1.59
C SER A 77 1.12 10.13 -0.33
N LEU A 78 0.00 10.74 0.07
CA LEU A 78 -0.08 11.51 1.32
C LEU A 78 0.07 10.62 2.55
N ALA A 79 -0.53 9.42 2.52
CA ALA A 79 -0.42 8.46 3.60
C ALA A 79 1.04 8.00 3.79
N ALA A 80 1.73 7.72 2.68
CA ALA A 80 3.13 7.32 2.70
C ALA A 80 4.01 8.43 3.27
N ARG A 81 3.75 9.67 2.86
CA ARG A 81 4.46 10.84 3.41
C ARG A 81 4.24 10.96 4.91
N ALA A 82 3.01 10.81 5.37
CA ALA A 82 2.70 10.86 6.80
C ALA A 82 3.43 9.76 7.58
N TYR A 83 3.48 8.54 7.03
CA TYR A 83 4.22 7.43 7.63
C TYR A 83 5.71 7.75 7.74
N MET A 84 6.32 8.19 6.64
CA MET A 84 7.76 8.46 6.61
C MET A 84 8.13 9.57 7.58
N ARG A 85 7.30 10.61 7.71
CA ARG A 85 7.53 11.68 8.68
C ARG A 85 7.37 11.19 10.12
N GLN A 86 6.31 10.45 10.41
CA GLN A 86 6.07 9.92 11.75
C GLN A 86 7.20 8.99 12.20
N GLN A 87 7.70 8.15 11.29
CA GLN A 87 8.78 7.20 11.60
C GLN A 87 10.17 7.81 11.47
N GLN A 88 10.28 9.05 11.01
CA GLN A 88 11.55 9.76 10.87
C GLN A 88 12.58 8.95 10.08
N VAL A 89 12.13 8.35 8.97
CA VAL A 89 13.00 7.47 8.16
C VAL A 89 14.02 8.23 7.32
N GLY A 90 13.83 9.54 7.13
CA GLY A 90 14.75 10.34 6.33
C GLY A 90 14.61 10.10 4.83
N ASP A 91 15.69 10.35 4.11
CA ASP A 91 15.73 10.24 2.64
C ASP A 91 16.07 8.80 2.26
N VAL A 92 15.05 7.95 2.16
CA VAL A 92 15.21 6.55 1.76
C VAL A 92 14.43 6.30 0.47
N PRO A 93 14.88 5.36 -0.38
CA PRO A 93 14.10 5.00 -1.55
C PRO A 93 12.78 4.36 -1.13
N PHE A 94 11.73 4.62 -1.88
CA PHE A 94 10.42 4.03 -1.64
C PHE A 94 9.69 3.81 -2.94
N ARG A 95 8.68 2.94 -2.89
CA ARG A 95 7.83 2.67 -4.04
C ARG A 95 6.44 2.23 -3.57
N PHE A 96 5.49 2.25 -4.49
CA PHE A 96 4.11 1.79 -4.27
C PHE A 96 3.89 0.50 -5.05
N ASP A 97 3.43 -0.53 -4.34
CA ASP A 97 3.08 -1.81 -4.94
C ASP A 97 1.59 -2.09 -4.78
N ILE A 98 1.05 -2.90 -5.68
CA ILE A 98 -0.31 -3.42 -5.56
C ILE A 98 -0.22 -4.93 -5.51
N ILE A 99 -0.88 -5.54 -4.54
CA ILE A 99 -1.11 -6.99 -4.51
C ILE A 99 -2.58 -7.22 -4.79
N ALA A 100 -2.86 -7.91 -5.89
CA ALA A 100 -4.20 -8.29 -6.31
C ALA A 100 -4.45 -9.75 -5.97
N LEU A 101 -5.53 -10.00 -5.25
CA LEU A 101 -5.93 -11.34 -4.80
C LEU A 101 -7.32 -11.65 -5.34
N VAL A 102 -7.47 -12.86 -5.90
CA VAL A 102 -8.76 -13.34 -6.42
C VAL A 102 -9.12 -14.65 -5.74
N GLY A 103 -10.31 -14.72 -5.19
CA GLY A 103 -10.83 -15.90 -4.54
C GLY A 103 -11.84 -15.53 -3.45
N SER A 104 -12.63 -16.52 -3.03
CA SER A 104 -13.60 -16.36 -1.94
C SER A 104 -13.03 -16.72 -0.58
N ALA A 105 -11.90 -17.43 -0.58
CA ALA A 105 -11.18 -17.85 0.62
C ALA A 105 -9.75 -18.25 0.22
N PRO A 106 -8.81 -18.30 1.21
CA PRO A 106 -7.47 -18.82 0.89
C PRO A 106 -7.50 -20.27 0.44
N PRO A 107 -6.60 -20.69 -0.47
CA PRO A 107 -5.56 -19.87 -1.08
C PRO A 107 -6.14 -18.98 -2.19
N PHE A 108 -5.65 -17.76 -2.26
CA PHE A 108 -6.03 -16.82 -3.32
C PHE A 108 -5.08 -16.94 -4.51
N GLU A 109 -5.59 -16.63 -5.70
CA GLU A 109 -4.71 -16.31 -6.83
C GLU A 109 -4.12 -14.93 -6.54
N ILE A 110 -2.81 -14.78 -6.78
CA ILE A 110 -2.10 -13.57 -6.42
C ILE A 110 -1.29 -13.02 -7.59
N VAL A 111 -1.37 -11.71 -7.80
CA VAL A 111 -0.48 -11.00 -8.71
C VAL A 111 0.10 -9.82 -7.93
N HIS A 112 1.42 -9.70 -7.96
CA HIS A 112 2.15 -8.62 -7.30
C HIS A 112 2.66 -7.65 -8.35
N TYR A 113 2.14 -6.43 -8.34
CA TYR A 113 2.57 -5.35 -9.23
C TYR A 113 3.55 -4.48 -8.48
N LYS A 114 4.85 -4.68 -8.72
CA LYS A 114 5.90 -3.87 -8.12
C LYS A 114 5.97 -2.52 -8.82
N ASN A 115 6.16 -1.46 -8.04
CA ASN A 115 6.27 -0.10 -8.56
C ASN A 115 5.08 0.23 -9.48
N ALA A 116 3.87 0.00 -8.97
CA ALA A 116 2.64 0.05 -9.76
C ALA A 116 2.27 1.46 -10.20
N PHE A 117 2.67 2.48 -9.45
CA PHE A 117 2.40 3.88 -9.80
C PHE A 117 3.43 4.78 -9.10
N PRO A 118 3.69 5.97 -9.68
CA PRO A 118 4.61 6.92 -9.06
C PRO A 118 3.94 7.69 -7.92
N LEU A 119 4.73 8.44 -7.16
CA LEU A 119 4.22 9.40 -6.21
C LEU A 119 3.38 10.44 -6.95
N GLU A 120 2.15 10.65 -6.46
CA GLU A 120 1.23 11.65 -7.02
C GLU A 120 0.68 12.49 -5.87
N LEU A 121 1.20 13.71 -5.71
CA LEU A 121 0.66 14.63 -4.74
C LEU A 121 -0.48 15.44 -5.36
N PRO A 122 -1.50 15.84 -4.57
CA PRO A 122 -2.57 16.69 -5.08
C PRO A 122 -2.02 17.98 -5.67
N GLN A 123 -2.67 18.47 -6.72
CA GLN A 123 -2.22 19.65 -7.47
C GLN A 123 -1.99 20.88 -6.59
N HIS A 124 -2.78 21.02 -5.52
CA HIS A 124 -2.71 22.17 -4.61
C HIS A 124 -2.06 21.81 -3.27
N PHE A 125 -1.31 20.71 -3.24
CA PHE A 125 -0.59 20.33 -2.02
C PHE A 125 0.60 21.26 -1.81
N HIS A 126 0.67 21.83 -0.59
CA HIS A 126 1.81 22.65 -0.15
C HIS A 126 2.27 22.16 1.21
N PRO A 127 3.55 21.80 1.36
CA PRO A 127 4.09 21.45 2.67
C PRO A 127 3.94 22.60 3.64
N LYS A 128 3.59 22.30 4.89
CA LYS A 128 3.37 23.35 5.92
C LYS A 128 4.65 23.98 6.41
N ASN A 129 5.79 23.30 6.23
CA ASN A 129 7.10 23.87 6.57
C ASN A 129 8.17 23.26 5.66
N PRO A 130 9.34 23.94 5.54
CA PRO A 130 10.40 23.47 4.63
C PRO A 130 10.93 22.07 4.94
N ALA A 131 10.88 21.63 6.20
CA ALA A 131 11.31 20.28 6.56
C ALA A 131 10.43 19.22 5.92
N ASP A 132 9.16 19.55 5.61
CA ASP A 132 8.25 18.62 4.96
C ASP A 132 8.67 18.30 3.52
N GLU A 133 9.38 19.21 2.86
CA GLU A 133 9.85 19.03 1.49
C GLU A 133 10.97 18.00 1.40
N LEU A 134 11.67 17.72 2.51
CA LEU A 134 12.79 16.78 2.53
C LEU A 134 12.34 15.32 2.38
N PHE A 135 11.06 15.02 2.55
CA PHE A 135 10.54 13.66 2.47
C PHE A 135 10.02 13.29 1.08
N PHE A 136 9.83 14.28 0.22
CA PHE A 136 9.37 14.03 -1.15
C PHE A 136 9.99 15.01 -2.12
#